data_19c11df6721201a5a952c4c9b3cad887
#
_entry.id   19c11df6721201a5a952c4c9b3cad887
#
_cell.length_a   1.000
_cell.length_b   1.000
_cell.length_c   1.000
_cell.angle_alpha   90.00
_cell.angle_beta   90.00
_cell.angle_gamma   90.00
#
_symmetry.space_group_name_H-M   'P 1'
#
loop_
_entity.id
_entity.type
_entity.pdbx_description
1 polymer ?
#
loop_
_entity_poly.entity_id
_entity_poly.type
_entity_poly.pdbx_seq_one_letter_code
_entity_poly.pdbx_strand_id
1 'polypeptide(L)'
;MANKAIVTDLNRCVGCLACMVACKAVNNVPIGSYWNKVLRIGPSLKAGATSAHDVEMYYLPVQCQHCENPECVKVCPTGASHKLEDGTVQIDKSKCIGCQFCAMACPYGVRYLNEEERVVEKCTLCEQITAQGGLPQCVIQCGGRARFFGDLDKGIDSFEAPEIGYDVDRSYDNLYTGNRVKLGDMAKEYTEA
;
A
#
# COMPACT_ATOMS: atom_id res chain seq x y z
N MET A 1 3.23 15.73 -13.34
CA MET A 1 2.22 14.65 -13.25
C MET A 1 2.13 14.27 -11.80
N ALA A 2 0.97 13.91 -11.28
CA ALA A 2 0.84 13.46 -9.91
C ALA A 2 1.38 12.03 -9.78
N ASN A 3 1.97 11.69 -8.63
CA ASN A 3 2.46 10.35 -8.32
C ASN A 3 1.86 9.90 -6.98
N LYS A 4 0.56 9.55 -7.03
CA LYS A 4 -0.23 9.24 -5.84
C LYS A 4 0.27 8.00 -5.11
N ALA A 5 0.41 8.10 -3.80
CA ALA A 5 0.87 7.02 -2.94
C ALA A 5 0.24 7.04 -1.55
N ILE A 6 0.26 5.89 -0.89
CA ILE A 6 0.04 5.79 0.55
C ILE A 6 1.39 5.52 1.20
N VAL A 7 1.73 6.30 2.21
CA VAL A 7 2.88 6.04 3.10
C VAL A 7 2.39 5.58 4.46
N THR A 8 3.19 4.80 5.14
CA THR A 8 2.87 4.27 6.47
C THR A 8 4.03 4.52 7.42
N ASP A 9 3.75 5.14 8.55
CA ASP A 9 4.66 5.24 9.69
C ASP A 9 4.62 3.91 10.46
N LEU A 10 5.66 3.12 10.36
CA LEU A 10 5.73 1.79 10.96
C LEU A 10 5.83 1.85 12.49
N ASN A 11 6.40 2.92 13.07
CA ASN A 11 6.45 3.08 14.53
C ASN A 11 5.07 3.33 15.14
N ARG A 12 4.15 3.88 14.37
CA ARG A 12 2.77 4.16 14.82
C ARG A 12 1.80 3.03 14.49
N CYS A 13 2.17 2.11 13.60
CA CYS A 13 1.30 1.02 13.22
C CYS A 13 1.21 -0.02 14.35
N VAL A 14 0.04 -0.13 14.96
CA VAL A 14 -0.22 -1.08 16.07
C VAL A 14 -0.83 -2.40 15.61
N GLY A 15 -0.93 -2.64 14.30
CA GLY A 15 -1.48 -3.89 13.75
C GLY A 15 -2.97 -4.11 14.03
N CYS A 16 -3.76 -3.06 14.24
CA CYS A 16 -5.18 -3.14 14.64
C CYS A 16 -6.12 -3.67 13.53
N LEU A 17 -5.63 -3.89 12.31
CA LEU A 17 -6.35 -4.39 11.14
C LEU A 17 -7.49 -3.48 10.62
N ALA A 18 -7.76 -2.33 11.22
CA ALA A 18 -8.83 -1.43 10.80
C ALA A 18 -8.74 -1.05 9.31
N CYS A 19 -7.53 -0.83 8.79
CA CYS A 19 -7.29 -0.55 7.37
C CYS A 19 -7.65 -1.72 6.44
N MET A 20 -7.53 -2.97 6.91
CA MET A 20 -7.94 -4.16 6.16
C MET A 20 -9.46 -4.24 6.08
N VAL A 21 -10.15 -4.09 7.23
CA VAL A 21 -11.60 -4.13 7.31
C VAL A 21 -12.24 -3.02 6.51
N ALA A 22 -11.74 -1.78 6.67
CA ALA A 22 -12.21 -0.62 5.92
C ALA A 22 -12.04 -0.80 4.39
N CYS A 23 -10.92 -1.36 3.96
CA CYS A 23 -10.68 -1.66 2.55
C CYS A 23 -11.68 -2.67 2.00
N LYS A 24 -11.95 -3.75 2.75
CA LYS A 24 -12.95 -4.77 2.36
C LYS A 24 -14.34 -4.19 2.25
N ALA A 25 -14.76 -3.38 3.23
CA ALA A 25 -16.10 -2.81 3.28
C ALA A 25 -16.36 -1.84 2.12
N VAL A 26 -15.42 -0.95 1.81
CA VAL A 26 -15.60 0.09 0.79
C VAL A 26 -15.43 -0.44 -0.64
N ASN A 27 -14.54 -1.42 -0.83
CA ASN A 27 -14.23 -1.94 -2.16
C ASN A 27 -14.91 -3.29 -2.44
N ASN A 28 -15.83 -3.71 -1.59
CA ASN A 28 -16.57 -4.98 -1.73
C ASN A 28 -15.63 -6.18 -2.00
N VAL A 29 -14.50 -6.25 -1.27
CA VAL A 29 -13.50 -7.30 -1.47
C VAL A 29 -14.03 -8.62 -0.92
N PRO A 30 -14.10 -9.71 -1.71
CA PRO A 30 -14.67 -10.99 -1.30
C PRO A 30 -14.00 -11.58 -0.07
N ILE A 31 -14.73 -12.48 0.62
CA ILE A 31 -14.20 -13.26 1.75
C ILE A 31 -13.00 -14.09 1.25
N GLY A 32 -11.94 -14.12 2.05
CA GLY A 32 -10.68 -14.82 1.69
C GLY A 32 -9.69 -13.98 0.91
N SER A 33 -10.12 -12.91 0.23
CA SER A 33 -9.27 -12.00 -0.53
C SER A 33 -8.99 -10.69 0.20
N TYR A 34 -7.85 -10.07 -0.07
CA TYR A 34 -7.41 -8.85 0.60
C TYR A 34 -6.64 -7.95 -0.38
N TRP A 35 -7.11 -6.71 -0.54
CA TRP A 35 -6.36 -5.68 -1.27
C TRP A 35 -5.27 -5.01 -0.41
N ASN A 36 -5.42 -5.08 0.91
CA ASN A 36 -4.49 -4.60 1.91
C ASN A 36 -4.36 -5.66 3.00
N LYS A 37 -3.14 -6.06 3.33
CA LYS A 37 -2.83 -7.02 4.39
C LYS A 37 -1.94 -6.35 5.42
N VAL A 38 -2.07 -6.72 6.67
CA VAL A 38 -1.14 -6.30 7.73
C VAL A 38 -0.33 -7.52 8.14
N LEU A 39 0.95 -7.48 7.88
CA LEU A 39 1.90 -8.52 8.27
C LEU A 39 2.50 -8.17 9.63
N ARG A 40 2.70 -9.17 10.47
CA ARG A 40 3.52 -9.06 11.67
C ARG A 40 4.93 -9.51 11.33
N ILE A 41 5.89 -8.62 11.45
CA ILE A 41 7.31 -8.89 11.25
C ILE A 41 7.95 -9.06 12.61
N GLY A 42 8.64 -10.16 12.81
CA GLY A 42 9.21 -10.52 14.11
C GLY A 42 8.25 -11.30 15.04
N PRO A 43 8.62 -11.51 16.32
CA PRO A 43 9.83 -10.98 16.94
C PRO A 43 11.12 -11.60 16.37
N SER A 44 12.13 -10.78 16.17
CA SER A 44 13.49 -11.18 15.80
C SER A 44 14.50 -10.47 16.68
N LEU A 45 15.69 -11.03 16.86
CA LEU A 45 16.75 -10.36 17.58
C LEU A 45 17.24 -9.17 16.75
N LYS A 46 17.46 -8.02 17.39
CA LYS A 46 18.07 -6.86 16.75
C LYS A 46 19.48 -7.18 16.26
N ALA A 47 19.92 -6.52 15.20
CA ALA A 47 21.30 -6.65 14.74
C ALA A 47 22.28 -6.27 15.89
N GLY A 48 23.23 -7.15 16.20
CA GLY A 48 24.16 -6.95 17.30
C GLY A 48 23.59 -7.17 18.70
N ALA A 49 22.42 -7.82 18.82
CA ALA A 49 21.82 -8.15 20.11
C ALA A 49 22.77 -8.95 21.00
N THR A 50 22.90 -8.52 22.25
CA THR A 50 23.71 -9.18 23.29
C THR A 50 22.84 -9.93 24.30
N SER A 51 21.52 -9.76 24.23
CA SER A 51 20.55 -10.36 25.15
C SER A 51 19.33 -10.88 24.37
N ALA A 52 18.72 -11.96 24.89
CA ALA A 52 17.46 -12.49 24.37
C ALA A 52 16.28 -11.50 24.52
N HIS A 53 16.45 -10.40 25.24
CA HIS A 53 15.46 -9.33 25.40
C HIS A 53 15.60 -8.23 24.35
N ASP A 54 16.69 -8.21 23.57
CA ASP A 54 16.92 -7.25 22.49
C ASP A 54 16.19 -7.69 21.23
N VAL A 55 14.86 -7.69 21.28
CA VAL A 55 13.99 -8.09 20.17
C VAL A 55 13.38 -6.88 19.49
N GLU A 56 13.10 -7.03 18.21
CA GLU A 56 12.29 -6.09 17.42
C GLU A 56 11.06 -6.79 16.86
N MET A 57 9.98 -6.04 16.76
CA MET A 57 8.74 -6.47 16.13
C MET A 57 7.99 -5.23 15.62
N TYR A 58 7.46 -5.31 14.42
CA TYR A 58 6.61 -4.27 13.87
C TYR A 58 5.51 -4.84 12.98
N TYR A 59 4.55 -3.99 12.61
CA TYR A 59 3.47 -4.35 11.69
C TYR A 59 3.66 -3.64 10.36
N LEU A 60 3.59 -4.40 9.27
CA LEU A 60 3.77 -3.92 7.90
C LEU A 60 2.46 -4.04 7.12
N PRO A 61 1.73 -2.94 6.88
CA PRO A 61 0.61 -2.93 5.97
C PRO A 61 1.10 -3.02 4.51
N VAL A 62 0.70 -4.08 3.81
CA VAL A 62 1.09 -4.35 2.43
C VAL A 62 -0.12 -4.29 1.50
N GLN A 63 -0.08 -3.42 0.52
CA GLN A 63 -1.05 -3.28 -0.58
C GLN A 63 -0.31 -3.11 -1.91
N CYS A 64 -1.05 -2.92 -3.00
CA CYS A 64 -0.42 -2.58 -4.28
C CYS A 64 0.43 -1.32 -4.14
N GLN A 65 1.69 -1.42 -4.55
CA GLN A 65 2.66 -0.31 -4.43
C GLN A 65 2.54 0.69 -5.59
N HIS A 66 1.69 0.43 -6.58
CA HIS A 66 1.57 1.25 -7.80
C HIS A 66 2.92 1.62 -8.39
N CYS A 67 3.78 0.61 -8.57
CA CYS A 67 5.19 0.70 -8.89
C CYS A 67 5.50 1.71 -10.01
N GLU A 68 6.69 2.31 -9.96
CA GLU A 68 7.17 3.19 -11.03
C GLU A 68 7.35 2.40 -12.34
N ASN A 69 7.96 1.22 -12.26
CA ASN A 69 8.13 0.27 -13.37
C ASN A 69 7.33 -1.01 -13.09
N PRO A 70 6.03 -1.04 -13.36
CA PRO A 70 5.17 -2.15 -12.96
C PRO A 70 5.33 -3.36 -13.88
N GLU A 71 5.96 -4.44 -13.41
CA GLU A 71 6.08 -5.71 -14.13
C GLU A 71 4.71 -6.28 -14.51
N CYS A 72 3.72 -6.12 -13.65
CA CYS A 72 2.36 -6.55 -13.88
C CYS A 72 1.64 -5.87 -15.06
N VAL A 73 2.13 -4.72 -15.50
CA VAL A 73 1.66 -4.05 -16.73
C VAL A 73 2.35 -4.66 -17.94
N LYS A 74 3.66 -4.89 -17.85
CA LYS A 74 4.46 -5.43 -18.96
C LYS A 74 4.02 -6.83 -19.39
N VAL A 75 3.62 -7.67 -18.43
CA VAL A 75 3.20 -9.06 -18.70
C VAL A 75 1.73 -9.20 -19.08
N CYS A 76 0.95 -8.12 -19.11
CA CYS A 76 -0.48 -8.21 -19.40
C CYS A 76 -0.74 -8.34 -20.92
N PRO A 77 -1.22 -9.50 -21.42
CA PRO A 77 -1.37 -9.73 -22.86
C PRO A 77 -2.47 -8.89 -23.49
N THR A 78 -3.47 -8.46 -22.69
CA THR A 78 -4.62 -7.69 -23.18
C THR A 78 -4.49 -6.19 -22.91
N GLY A 79 -3.42 -5.75 -22.20
CA GLY A 79 -3.29 -4.38 -21.75
C GLY A 79 -4.32 -3.97 -20.67
N ALA A 80 -5.05 -4.93 -20.09
CA ALA A 80 -5.99 -4.67 -19.00
C ALA A 80 -5.30 -4.03 -17.79
N SER A 81 -4.11 -4.52 -17.40
CA SER A 81 -3.29 -3.87 -16.39
C SER A 81 -2.48 -2.76 -17.03
N HIS A 82 -2.69 -1.51 -16.61
CA HIS A 82 -2.06 -0.33 -17.19
C HIS A 82 -1.70 0.69 -16.10
N LYS A 83 -0.83 1.64 -16.43
CA LYS A 83 -0.44 2.74 -15.56
C LYS A 83 -1.07 4.03 -16.07
N LEU A 84 -1.68 4.79 -15.16
CA LEU A 84 -2.27 6.09 -15.45
C LEU A 84 -1.23 7.22 -15.29
N GLU A 85 -1.57 8.40 -15.81
CA GLU A 85 -0.73 9.61 -15.71
C GLU A 85 -0.52 10.10 -14.27
N ASP A 86 -1.43 9.76 -13.36
CA ASP A 86 -1.33 10.06 -11.93
C ASP A 86 -0.43 9.07 -11.16
N GLY A 87 0.31 8.23 -11.89
CA GLY A 87 1.24 7.24 -11.34
C GLY A 87 0.55 5.97 -10.84
N THR A 88 -0.77 5.90 -10.81
CA THR A 88 -1.49 4.72 -10.33
C THR A 88 -1.51 3.61 -11.39
N VAL A 89 -1.42 2.36 -10.93
CA VAL A 89 -1.62 1.18 -11.78
C VAL A 89 -3.04 0.71 -11.59
N GLN A 90 -3.79 0.59 -12.67
CA GLN A 90 -5.19 0.16 -12.65
C GLN A 90 -5.41 -1.11 -13.48
N ILE A 91 -6.61 -1.68 -13.39
CA ILE A 91 -7.04 -2.84 -14.18
C ILE A 91 -8.37 -2.50 -14.83
N ASP A 92 -8.38 -2.51 -16.16
CA ASP A 92 -9.61 -2.45 -16.93
C ASP A 92 -10.28 -3.84 -16.91
N LYS A 93 -11.34 -3.97 -16.11
CA LYS A 93 -12.06 -5.24 -15.95
C LYS A 93 -12.64 -5.75 -17.27
N SER A 94 -13.00 -4.87 -18.20
CA SER A 94 -13.58 -5.25 -19.50
C SER A 94 -12.59 -5.94 -20.42
N LYS A 95 -11.29 -5.65 -20.26
CA LYS A 95 -10.18 -6.26 -21.02
C LYS A 95 -9.53 -7.44 -20.28
N CYS A 96 -9.81 -7.60 -18.99
CA CYS A 96 -9.17 -8.63 -18.19
C CYS A 96 -9.75 -10.02 -18.52
N ILE A 97 -8.87 -10.95 -18.89
CA ILE A 97 -9.24 -12.35 -19.20
C ILE A 97 -8.95 -13.31 -18.03
N GLY A 98 -8.56 -12.81 -16.85
CA GLY A 98 -8.32 -13.62 -15.67
C GLY A 98 -7.09 -14.54 -15.74
N CYS A 99 -6.16 -14.33 -16.67
CA CYS A 99 -5.00 -15.23 -16.88
C CYS A 99 -3.97 -15.25 -15.73
N GLN A 100 -4.04 -14.31 -14.78
CA GLN A 100 -3.21 -14.19 -13.58
C GLN A 100 -1.71 -13.95 -13.84
N PHE A 101 -1.22 -13.72 -15.06
CA PHE A 101 0.19 -13.38 -15.29
C PHE A 101 0.67 -12.19 -14.47
N CYS A 102 -0.18 -11.17 -14.33
CA CYS A 102 0.11 -10.00 -13.50
C CYS A 102 0.14 -10.32 -11.98
N ALA A 103 -0.55 -11.37 -11.53
CA ALA A 103 -0.48 -11.83 -10.14
C ALA A 103 0.83 -12.59 -9.88
N MET A 104 1.24 -13.45 -10.82
CA MET A 104 2.52 -14.17 -10.75
C MET A 104 3.74 -13.25 -10.85
N ALA A 105 3.64 -12.17 -11.64
CA ALA A 105 4.72 -11.20 -11.80
C ALA A 105 4.81 -10.18 -10.64
N CYS A 106 3.85 -10.18 -9.70
CA CYS A 106 3.85 -9.25 -8.60
C CYS A 106 4.73 -9.74 -7.44
N PRO A 107 5.85 -9.08 -7.11
CA PRO A 107 6.72 -9.54 -6.03
C PRO A 107 6.08 -9.40 -4.63
N TYR A 108 5.03 -8.59 -4.51
CA TYR A 108 4.33 -8.34 -3.23
C TYR A 108 3.15 -9.29 -2.98
N GLY A 109 2.75 -10.11 -3.94
CA GLY A 109 1.61 -11.02 -3.82
C GLY A 109 0.28 -10.32 -3.48
N VAL A 110 0.06 -9.11 -4.03
CA VAL A 110 -1.10 -8.25 -3.70
C VAL A 110 -2.17 -8.24 -4.79
N ARG A 111 -2.14 -9.21 -5.69
CA ARG A 111 -3.15 -9.40 -6.73
C ARG A 111 -3.77 -10.77 -6.57
N TYR A 112 -5.06 -10.87 -6.79
CA TYR A 112 -5.79 -12.13 -6.73
C TYR A 112 -6.84 -12.20 -7.86
N LEU A 113 -7.24 -13.41 -8.21
CA LEU A 113 -8.37 -13.64 -9.10
C LEU A 113 -9.67 -13.53 -8.29
N ASN A 114 -10.56 -12.63 -8.69
CA ASN A 114 -11.95 -12.66 -8.25
C ASN A 114 -12.65 -13.77 -9.04
N GLU A 115 -13.02 -14.85 -8.36
CA GLU A 115 -13.58 -16.04 -9.02
C GLU A 115 -15.00 -15.80 -9.54
N GLU A 116 -15.75 -14.90 -8.92
CA GLU A 116 -17.10 -14.56 -9.36
C GLU A 116 -17.08 -13.73 -10.65
N GLU A 117 -16.25 -12.67 -10.67
CA GLU A 117 -16.13 -11.79 -11.83
C GLU A 117 -15.14 -12.31 -12.89
N ARG A 118 -14.33 -13.32 -12.56
CA ARG A 118 -13.27 -13.90 -13.41
C ARG A 118 -12.22 -12.90 -13.85
N VAL A 119 -11.97 -11.85 -13.05
CA VAL A 119 -10.96 -10.81 -13.30
C VAL A 119 -9.96 -10.73 -12.15
N VAL A 120 -8.75 -10.25 -12.44
CA VAL A 120 -7.77 -9.99 -11.38
C VAL A 120 -8.08 -8.64 -10.72
N GLU A 121 -7.98 -8.62 -9.40
CA GLU A 121 -8.20 -7.43 -8.59
C GLU A 121 -7.02 -7.10 -7.69
N LYS A 122 -6.95 -5.85 -7.25
CA LYS A 122 -5.94 -5.30 -6.34
C LYS A 122 -6.37 -3.94 -5.80
N CYS A 123 -5.63 -3.39 -4.85
CA CYS A 123 -5.80 -2.02 -4.39
C CYS A 123 -5.75 -1.00 -5.55
N THR A 124 -6.77 -0.15 -5.64
CA THR A 124 -6.90 0.94 -6.63
C THR A 124 -6.53 2.31 -6.06
N LEU A 125 -6.03 2.39 -4.81
CA LEU A 125 -5.93 3.61 -3.99
C LEU A 125 -7.29 4.27 -3.74
N CYS A 126 -8.37 3.49 -3.73
CA CYS A 126 -9.75 3.97 -3.63
C CYS A 126 -10.06 5.05 -4.69
N GLU A 127 -9.76 4.77 -5.97
CA GLU A 127 -9.89 5.72 -7.08
C GLU A 127 -11.25 6.42 -7.10
N GLN A 128 -12.35 5.70 -6.80
CA GLN A 128 -13.70 6.24 -6.72
C GLN A 128 -13.85 7.35 -5.66
N ILE A 129 -12.98 7.39 -4.65
CA ILE A 129 -12.96 8.41 -3.59
C ILE A 129 -11.92 9.48 -3.91
N THR A 130 -10.71 9.05 -4.29
CA THR A 130 -9.58 9.96 -4.50
C THR A 130 -9.72 10.81 -5.77
N ALA A 131 -10.48 10.35 -6.76
CA ALA A 131 -10.85 11.16 -7.94
C ALA A 131 -11.73 12.37 -7.58
N GLN A 132 -12.44 12.30 -6.45
CA GLN A 132 -13.29 13.38 -5.94
C GLN A 132 -12.56 14.24 -4.88
N GLY A 133 -11.25 14.06 -4.72
CA GLY A 133 -10.45 14.81 -3.73
C GLY A 133 -10.52 14.23 -2.31
N GLY A 134 -11.15 13.06 -2.11
CA GLY A 134 -11.20 12.40 -0.82
C GLY A 134 -9.96 11.56 -0.52
N LEU A 135 -9.85 11.08 0.72
CA LEU A 135 -8.77 10.20 1.16
C LEU A 135 -9.15 8.72 1.03
N PRO A 136 -8.19 7.82 0.76
CA PRO A 136 -8.44 6.38 0.79
C PRO A 136 -8.99 5.92 2.14
N GLN A 137 -9.95 5.01 2.12
CA GLN A 137 -10.63 4.58 3.35
C GLN A 137 -9.68 3.96 4.39
N CYS A 138 -8.64 3.28 3.96
CA CYS A 138 -7.62 2.73 4.86
C CYS A 138 -6.75 3.80 5.54
N VAL A 139 -6.71 5.02 5.02
CA VAL A 139 -6.10 6.20 5.65
C VAL A 139 -7.08 6.80 6.66
N ILE A 140 -8.34 7.01 6.24
CA ILE A 140 -9.39 7.58 7.10
C ILE A 140 -9.60 6.74 8.36
N GLN A 141 -9.68 5.42 8.23
CA GLN A 141 -9.96 4.49 9.33
C GLN A 141 -8.72 4.01 10.09
N CYS A 142 -7.55 4.61 9.83
CA CYS A 142 -6.33 4.24 10.57
C CYS A 142 -6.40 4.75 12.01
N GLY A 143 -6.69 3.86 12.96
CA GLY A 143 -6.80 4.20 14.38
C GLY A 143 -5.49 4.72 15.00
N GLY A 144 -4.34 4.19 14.56
CA GLY A 144 -3.01 4.65 14.99
C GLY A 144 -2.50 5.89 14.25
N ARG A 145 -3.27 6.43 13.28
CA ARG A 145 -2.85 7.54 12.42
C ARG A 145 -1.46 7.33 11.81
N ALA A 146 -1.21 6.08 11.43
CA ALA A 146 0.05 5.67 10.83
C ALA A 146 0.06 5.78 9.31
N ARG A 147 -1.08 6.05 8.65
CA ARG A 147 -1.20 6.05 7.19
C ARG A 147 -1.55 7.42 6.67
N PHE A 148 -0.86 7.81 5.59
CA PHE A 148 -1.01 9.09 4.92
C PHE A 148 -1.15 8.87 3.41
N PHE A 149 -1.88 9.73 2.73
CA PHE A 149 -2.06 9.72 1.29
C PHE A 149 -1.61 11.02 0.70
N GLY A 150 -0.86 11.01 -0.38
CA GLY A 150 -0.33 12.21 -1.01
C GLY A 150 0.35 11.93 -2.35
N ASP A 151 1.13 12.90 -2.78
CA ASP A 151 1.86 12.91 -4.05
C ASP A 151 3.37 12.88 -3.79
N LEU A 152 4.03 11.80 -4.21
CA LEU A 152 5.47 11.63 -4.04
C LEU A 152 6.29 12.71 -4.75
N ASP A 153 5.79 13.26 -5.87
CA ASP A 153 6.51 14.28 -6.63
C ASP A 153 6.46 15.66 -5.94
N LYS A 154 5.47 15.88 -5.06
CA LYS A 154 5.34 17.09 -4.24
C LYS A 154 6.03 16.98 -2.88
N GLY A 155 6.60 15.84 -2.57
CA GLY A 155 7.25 15.59 -1.28
C GLY A 155 6.25 15.32 -0.16
N ILE A 156 6.79 15.24 1.06
CA ILE A 156 6.06 14.77 2.25
C ILE A 156 4.96 15.73 2.70
N ASP A 157 5.09 17.03 2.47
CA ASP A 157 4.10 18.02 2.87
C ASP A 157 2.76 17.85 2.14
N SER A 158 2.76 17.09 1.04
CA SER A 158 1.55 16.73 0.31
C SER A 158 0.78 15.56 0.95
N PHE A 159 1.37 14.88 1.95
CA PHE A 159 0.74 13.70 2.54
C PHE A 159 -0.22 14.09 3.65
N GLU A 160 -1.46 13.67 3.49
CA GLU A 160 -2.58 14.01 4.35
C GLU A 160 -3.12 12.78 5.10
N ALA A 161 -3.61 13.03 6.30
CA ALA A 161 -4.44 12.13 7.09
C ALA A 161 -5.55 12.94 7.74
N PRO A 162 -6.67 12.32 8.18
CA PRO A 162 -7.72 13.03 8.88
C PRO A 162 -7.19 13.73 10.12
N GLU A 163 -7.58 14.98 10.32
CA GLU A 163 -7.25 15.75 11.52
C GLU A 163 -7.93 15.15 12.75
N ILE A 164 -7.20 15.03 13.84
CA ILE A 164 -7.68 14.52 15.12
C ILE A 164 -7.17 15.34 16.30
N GLY A 165 -7.09 16.64 16.16
CA GLY A 165 -6.90 17.55 17.30
C GLY A 165 -5.57 17.44 18.06
N TYR A 166 -4.58 16.73 17.56
CA TYR A 166 -3.20 16.73 18.05
C TYR A 166 -2.20 16.63 16.89
N ASP A 167 -1.06 17.26 17.08
CA ASP A 167 0.02 17.27 16.10
C ASP A 167 0.51 15.85 15.83
N VAL A 168 0.50 15.49 14.56
CA VAL A 168 1.11 14.27 14.08
C VAL A 168 2.58 14.59 13.83
N ASP A 169 3.44 14.02 14.65
CA ASP A 169 4.87 14.06 14.35
C ASP A 169 5.10 13.39 12.99
N ARG A 170 5.36 14.22 11.99
CA ARG A 170 5.66 13.81 10.62
C ARG A 170 7.16 13.59 10.45
N SER A 171 7.87 13.17 11.52
CA SER A 171 9.27 12.78 11.38
C SER A 171 9.37 11.63 10.38
N TYR A 172 10.22 11.82 9.40
CA TYR A 172 10.31 11.00 8.19
C TYR A 172 11.00 9.66 8.39
N ASP A 173 11.56 9.45 9.57
CA ASP A 173 12.52 8.40 9.88
C ASP A 173 11.94 6.97 9.80
N ASN A 174 10.62 6.85 9.65
CA ASN A 174 9.94 5.55 9.71
C ASN A 174 8.79 5.41 8.70
N LEU A 175 8.82 6.18 7.63
CA LEU A 175 7.78 6.15 6.62
C LEU A 175 8.06 5.09 5.55
N TYR A 176 7.25 4.05 5.54
CA TYR A 176 7.29 3.04 4.50
C TYR A 176 6.51 3.50 3.26
N THR A 177 7.22 3.67 2.15
CA THR A 177 6.67 4.10 0.85
C THR A 177 6.59 2.97 -0.17
N GLY A 178 6.96 1.75 0.22
CA GLY A 178 7.20 0.67 -0.73
C GLY A 178 8.42 0.96 -1.62
N ASN A 179 8.46 0.36 -2.81
CA ASN A 179 9.56 0.58 -3.76
C ASN A 179 9.47 1.89 -4.56
N ARG A 180 8.74 2.88 -4.06
CA ARG A 180 8.65 4.21 -4.64
C ARG A 180 9.61 5.16 -3.94
N VAL A 181 10.88 5.03 -4.25
CA VAL A 181 11.97 5.76 -3.60
C VAL A 181 12.06 7.18 -4.15
N LYS A 182 11.26 8.11 -3.64
CA LYS A 182 11.48 9.55 -3.86
C LYS A 182 11.44 10.39 -2.59
N LEU A 183 11.18 9.80 -1.45
CA LEU A 183 11.15 10.49 -0.15
C LEU A 183 12.53 10.52 0.55
N GLY A 184 13.63 10.51 -0.21
CA GLY A 184 14.98 10.53 0.32
C GLY A 184 15.55 9.14 0.63
N ASP A 185 16.78 9.08 1.09
CA ASP A 185 17.55 7.83 1.27
C ASP A 185 16.99 6.90 2.37
N MET A 186 16.09 7.39 3.20
CA MET A 186 15.54 6.69 4.36
C MET A 186 14.55 5.58 4.00
N ALA A 187 13.90 5.66 2.83
CA ALA A 187 13.05 4.57 2.33
C ALA A 187 13.86 3.31 1.95
N LYS A 188 15.18 3.41 1.83
CA LYS A 188 16.04 2.27 1.46
C LYS A 188 16.21 1.25 2.58
N GLU A 189 16.22 1.66 3.84
CA GLU A 189 16.42 0.74 4.98
C GLU A 189 15.28 -0.28 5.13
N TYR A 190 14.07 0.05 4.68
CA TYR A 190 12.92 -0.84 4.78
C TYR A 190 12.70 -1.73 3.56
N THR A 191 13.45 -1.54 2.49
CA THR A 191 13.35 -2.36 1.26
C THR A 191 14.35 -3.50 1.22
N GLU A 192 15.33 -3.52 2.13
CA GLU A 192 16.39 -4.55 2.20
C GLU A 192 16.19 -5.54 3.37
N ALA A 193 15.07 -5.44 4.11
CA ALA A 193 14.74 -6.33 5.24
C ALA A 193 13.78 -7.46 4.84
#